data_c6de9351da1cf2ffa2e4969542dcc312
#
_entry.id   c6de9351da1cf2ffa2e4969542dcc312
#
_cell.length_a   1.000
_cell.length_b   1.000
_cell.length_c   1.000
_cell.angle_alpha   90.00
_cell.angle_beta   90.00
_cell.angle_gamma   90.00
#
_symmetry.space_group_name_H-M   'P 1'
#
loop_
_entity.id
_entity.type
_entity.pdbx_description
1 polymer ?
#
loop_
_entity_poly.entity_id
_entity_poly.type
_entity_poly.pdbx_seq_one_letter_code
_entity_poly.pdbx_strand_id
1 'polypeptide(L)'
;MNLLRALLVVLVAIAACSSESPKGTAKWQAGDLLAGQAMAVSYSGFREGQHPDRGAGAVNPGRDEILEDLEILVAHDFYLIRLYDSGENSLATLELIREHGLPIKVLLGMWLDAEFSNHEGCPWLLEPIPEEKLAANTLRNVAEIERGIDLATRFSDVVIAVSVGNEALVDWNDHMVPVDKVISYVRQVKASIEQPVTVADNYVWWARSGAALAAELDFLGVHTYPLWEHKTVEEGLAYSLENIKQVRVALPGKPLAILEAGWATAGSGFDEQANEANQKRHFRELSEWARANNTTVFFFEAFDEPWKGDPNNPLDMEKHWGLFNADRSPKQVFQESTETKTP
;
A
#
# COMPACT_ATOMS: atom_id res chain seq x y z
N MET A 1 -71.53 -48.04 -18.50
CA MET A 1 -71.38 -46.75 -17.77
C MET A 1 -70.05 -46.82 -17.02
N ASN A 2 -68.99 -46.38 -17.68
CA ASN A 2 -67.61 -46.43 -17.17
C ASN A 2 -67.16 -45.09 -16.78
N LEU A 3 -66.85 -44.83 -15.51
CA LEU A 3 -66.22 -43.62 -15.03
C LEU A 3 -64.69 -43.76 -15.15
N LEU A 4 -64.07 -42.98 -16.00
CA LEU A 4 -62.63 -42.80 -16.09
C LEU A 4 -62.23 -41.79 -15.02
N ARG A 5 -61.37 -42.23 -14.06
CA ARG A 5 -60.67 -41.35 -13.12
C ARG A 5 -59.38 -40.90 -13.78
N ALA A 6 -59.27 -39.61 -14.07
CA ALA A 6 -58.02 -38.98 -14.49
C ALA A 6 -57.17 -38.68 -13.26
N LEU A 7 -55.95 -39.25 -13.22
CA LEU A 7 -54.93 -38.98 -12.21
C LEU A 7 -54.10 -37.81 -12.72
N LEU A 8 -54.18 -36.66 -12.02
CA LEU A 8 -53.37 -35.48 -12.28
C LEU A 8 -52.05 -35.60 -11.53
N VAL A 9 -50.97 -35.87 -12.26
CA VAL A 9 -49.59 -35.82 -11.69
C VAL A 9 -49.07 -34.42 -11.78
N VAL A 10 -48.95 -33.75 -10.63
CA VAL A 10 -48.31 -32.42 -10.54
C VAL A 10 -46.80 -32.66 -10.38
N LEU A 11 -46.04 -32.39 -11.45
CA LEU A 11 -44.58 -32.32 -11.41
C LEU A 11 -44.19 -30.93 -10.81
N VAL A 12 -43.69 -30.93 -9.56
CA VAL A 12 -43.05 -29.79 -8.96
C VAL A 12 -41.58 -29.76 -9.46
N ALA A 13 -41.28 -28.88 -10.40
CA ALA A 13 -39.93 -28.60 -10.80
C ALA A 13 -39.28 -27.72 -9.72
N ILE A 14 -38.38 -28.29 -8.93
CA ILE A 14 -37.48 -27.53 -8.04
C ILE A 14 -36.41 -26.91 -8.92
N ALA A 15 -36.54 -25.62 -9.23
CA ALA A 15 -35.49 -24.83 -9.81
C ALA A 15 -34.44 -24.58 -8.74
N ALA A 16 -33.34 -25.33 -8.78
CA ALA A 16 -32.13 -24.98 -8.04
C ALA A 16 -31.55 -23.68 -8.65
N CYS A 17 -31.77 -22.54 -7.98
CA CYS A 17 -31.02 -21.33 -8.24
C CYS A 17 -29.59 -21.56 -7.75
N SER A 18 -28.71 -22.00 -8.65
CA SER A 18 -27.27 -21.83 -8.46
C SER A 18 -26.98 -20.36 -8.65
N SER A 19 -26.73 -19.65 -7.57
CA SER A 19 -26.15 -18.32 -7.62
C SER A 19 -24.67 -18.46 -8.01
N GLU A 20 -24.40 -18.52 -9.30
CA GLU A 20 -23.05 -18.24 -9.80
C GLU A 20 -22.79 -16.76 -9.58
N SER A 21 -21.90 -16.44 -8.65
CA SER A 21 -21.29 -15.12 -8.56
C SER A 21 -20.64 -14.79 -9.92
N PRO A 22 -20.84 -13.60 -10.48
CA PRO A 22 -20.22 -13.26 -11.74
C PRO A 22 -18.71 -13.15 -11.50
N LYS A 23 -17.94 -14.13 -11.98
CA LYS A 23 -16.50 -13.98 -12.21
C LYS A 23 -16.30 -13.02 -13.38
N GLY A 24 -16.56 -11.75 -13.13
CA GLY A 24 -16.17 -10.66 -14.00
C GLY A 24 -14.72 -10.32 -13.71
N THR A 25 -13.81 -10.71 -14.59
CA THR A 25 -12.48 -10.11 -14.64
C THR A 25 -12.66 -8.63 -14.94
N ALA A 26 -12.66 -7.81 -13.90
CA ALA A 26 -12.66 -6.36 -14.06
C ALA A 26 -11.43 -6.00 -14.89
N LYS A 27 -11.62 -5.46 -16.09
CA LYS A 27 -10.52 -4.93 -16.90
C LYS A 27 -10.14 -3.59 -16.29
N TRP A 28 -9.13 -3.59 -15.43
CA TRP A 28 -8.55 -2.38 -14.88
C TRP A 28 -8.01 -1.48 -16.01
N GLN A 29 -8.26 -0.18 -15.88
CA GLN A 29 -7.68 0.84 -16.73
C GLN A 29 -6.77 1.73 -15.89
N ALA A 30 -5.78 2.38 -16.50
CA ALA A 30 -4.88 3.29 -15.78
C ALA A 30 -5.62 4.38 -14.97
N GLY A 31 -6.83 4.79 -15.41
CA GLY A 31 -7.70 5.71 -14.67
C GLY A 31 -8.30 5.15 -13.39
N ASP A 32 -8.39 3.83 -13.23
CA ASP A 32 -9.01 3.20 -12.06
C ASP A 32 -8.14 3.35 -10.82
N LEU A 33 -6.82 3.47 -10.99
CA LEU A 33 -5.86 3.73 -9.90
C LEU A 33 -6.23 4.98 -9.07
N LEU A 34 -6.70 6.03 -9.73
CA LEU A 34 -7.00 7.31 -9.09
C LEU A 34 -8.51 7.51 -8.85
N ALA A 35 -9.33 6.54 -9.21
CA ALA A 35 -10.79 6.65 -9.15
C ALA A 35 -11.38 6.33 -7.76
N GLY A 36 -10.58 5.87 -6.80
CA GLY A 36 -11.04 5.56 -5.43
C GLY A 36 -12.01 4.40 -5.31
N GLN A 37 -12.18 3.60 -6.34
CA GLN A 37 -13.16 2.50 -6.38
C GLN A 37 -12.56 1.16 -5.95
N ALA A 38 -11.25 0.98 -6.10
CA ALA A 38 -10.55 -0.22 -5.67
C ALA A 38 -10.17 -0.14 -4.19
N MET A 39 -10.33 -1.25 -3.47
CA MET A 39 -9.67 -1.43 -2.18
C MET A 39 -8.18 -1.67 -2.44
N ALA A 40 -7.35 -0.85 -1.82
CA ALA A 40 -5.92 -0.88 -2.02
C ALA A 40 -5.16 -0.96 -0.69
N VAL A 41 -4.03 -1.67 -0.68
CA VAL A 41 -3.23 -1.90 0.52
C VAL A 41 -1.75 -1.98 0.19
N SER A 42 -0.90 -1.49 1.10
CA SER A 42 0.54 -1.70 1.05
C SER A 42 0.86 -3.14 1.45
N TYR A 43 1.76 -3.80 0.71
CA TYR A 43 2.09 -5.20 0.91
C TYR A 43 3.60 -5.43 0.75
N SER A 44 4.19 -6.11 1.70
CA SER A 44 5.58 -6.59 1.66
C SER A 44 5.74 -8.07 2.07
N GLY A 45 4.80 -8.61 2.84
CA GLY A 45 4.64 -10.05 3.10
C GLY A 45 5.63 -10.69 4.08
N PHE A 46 6.53 -9.94 4.68
CA PHE A 46 7.54 -10.48 5.60
C PHE A 46 6.91 -10.99 6.90
N ARG A 47 7.29 -12.21 7.28
CA ARG A 47 6.86 -12.91 8.49
C ARG A 47 7.91 -12.85 9.59
N GLU A 48 7.66 -13.52 10.71
CA GLU A 48 8.65 -13.65 11.81
C GLU A 48 9.97 -14.20 11.29
N GLY A 49 11.08 -13.51 11.59
CA GLY A 49 12.42 -13.86 11.11
C GLY A 49 12.73 -13.52 9.66
N GLN A 50 11.78 -12.93 8.92
CA GLN A 50 11.96 -12.46 7.55
C GLN A 50 12.08 -10.93 7.53
N HIS A 51 12.82 -10.39 6.55
CA HIS A 51 13.03 -8.94 6.41
C HIS A 51 13.54 -8.58 5.01
N PRO A 52 13.29 -7.36 4.51
CA PRO A 52 13.86 -6.89 3.24
C PRO A 52 15.38 -6.69 3.34
N ASP A 53 16.03 -6.56 2.18
CA ASP A 53 17.44 -6.17 2.14
C ASP A 53 17.60 -4.68 2.50
N ARG A 54 18.27 -4.44 3.62
CA ARG A 54 18.68 -3.10 4.06
C ARG A 54 20.20 -2.94 4.07
N GLY A 55 20.87 -3.62 3.14
CA GLY A 55 22.31 -3.59 2.98
C GLY A 55 23.06 -4.75 3.65
N ALA A 56 22.33 -5.72 4.22
CA ALA A 56 22.89 -6.93 4.84
C ALA A 56 22.34 -8.24 4.23
N GLY A 57 21.57 -8.15 3.17
CA GLY A 57 20.82 -9.23 2.53
C GLY A 57 19.38 -9.30 3.03
N ALA A 58 18.50 -9.85 2.21
CA ALA A 58 17.11 -10.14 2.56
C ALA A 58 16.94 -11.56 3.10
N VAL A 59 15.93 -11.75 3.93
CA VAL A 59 15.34 -13.06 4.21
C VAL A 59 13.90 -13.02 3.69
N ASN A 60 13.74 -13.41 2.42
CA ASN A 60 12.46 -13.30 1.73
C ASN A 60 11.46 -14.38 2.17
N PRO A 61 10.15 -14.11 2.13
CA PRO A 61 9.13 -15.14 2.26
C PRO A 61 9.21 -16.14 1.11
N GLY A 62 8.80 -17.38 1.40
CA GLY A 62 8.68 -18.43 0.38
C GLY A 62 7.52 -18.16 -0.59
N ARG A 63 7.58 -18.75 -1.79
CA ARG A 63 6.51 -18.57 -2.79
C ARG A 63 5.13 -19.01 -2.29
N ASP A 64 5.06 -20.09 -1.50
CA ASP A 64 3.80 -20.56 -0.92
C ASP A 64 3.25 -19.58 0.11
N GLU A 65 4.13 -18.93 0.89
CA GLU A 65 3.76 -17.89 1.85
C GLU A 65 3.24 -16.63 1.17
N ILE A 66 3.87 -16.22 0.06
CA ILE A 66 3.41 -15.08 -0.75
C ILE A 66 2.05 -15.40 -1.39
N LEU A 67 1.88 -16.62 -1.92
CA LEU A 67 0.61 -17.03 -2.52
C LEU A 67 -0.53 -17.03 -1.49
N GLU A 68 -0.30 -17.55 -0.29
CA GLU A 68 -1.25 -17.50 0.82
C GLU A 68 -1.67 -16.06 1.12
N ASP A 69 -0.72 -15.14 1.22
CA ASP A 69 -0.98 -13.72 1.46
C ASP A 69 -1.84 -13.10 0.34
N LEU A 70 -1.51 -13.37 -0.92
CA LEU A 70 -2.27 -12.87 -2.07
C LEU A 70 -3.70 -13.43 -2.12
N GLU A 71 -3.90 -14.70 -1.77
CA GLU A 71 -5.23 -15.32 -1.68
C GLU A 71 -6.06 -14.71 -0.55
N ILE A 72 -5.44 -14.42 0.60
CA ILE A 72 -6.09 -13.69 1.70
C ILE A 72 -6.53 -12.30 1.24
N LEU A 73 -5.67 -11.56 0.55
CA LEU A 73 -6.01 -10.23 0.04
C LEU A 73 -7.18 -10.28 -0.94
N VAL A 74 -7.18 -11.23 -1.89
CA VAL A 74 -8.30 -11.43 -2.83
C VAL A 74 -9.59 -11.79 -2.10
N ALA A 75 -9.53 -12.65 -1.07
CA ALA A 75 -10.69 -13.04 -0.27
C ALA A 75 -11.32 -11.89 0.51
N HIS A 76 -10.57 -10.80 0.72
CA HIS A 76 -11.01 -9.58 1.40
C HIS A 76 -11.15 -8.37 0.46
N ASP A 77 -11.31 -8.63 -0.86
CA ASP A 77 -11.56 -7.62 -1.90
C ASP A 77 -10.42 -6.62 -2.14
N PHE A 78 -9.18 -6.93 -1.75
CA PHE A 78 -8.01 -6.14 -2.10
C PHE A 78 -7.49 -6.56 -3.48
N TYR A 79 -7.81 -5.78 -4.49
CA TYR A 79 -7.41 -6.03 -5.87
C TYR A 79 -6.32 -5.07 -6.37
N LEU A 80 -5.84 -4.20 -5.52
CA LEU A 80 -4.75 -3.27 -5.79
C LEU A 80 -3.78 -3.28 -4.62
N ILE A 81 -2.53 -3.66 -4.89
CA ILE A 81 -1.47 -3.67 -3.87
C ILE A 81 -0.34 -2.73 -4.26
N ARG A 82 0.36 -2.19 -3.27
CA ARG A 82 1.58 -1.43 -3.44
C ARG A 82 2.76 -2.23 -2.91
N LEU A 83 3.78 -2.43 -3.75
CA LEU A 83 5.09 -2.97 -3.38
C LEU A 83 6.09 -1.84 -3.20
N TYR A 84 7.16 -2.08 -2.44
CA TYR A 84 8.11 -1.04 -2.03
C TYR A 84 9.40 -1.02 -2.82
N ASP A 85 9.79 -2.16 -3.39
CA ASP A 85 11.04 -2.33 -4.13
C ASP A 85 10.86 -3.19 -5.38
N SER A 86 11.94 -3.36 -6.14
CA SER A 86 12.00 -4.25 -7.30
C SER A 86 12.83 -5.51 -7.06
N GLY A 87 12.98 -5.92 -5.79
CA GLY A 87 13.76 -7.08 -5.39
C GLY A 87 13.11 -8.43 -5.67
N GLU A 88 13.71 -9.49 -5.15
CA GLU A 88 13.27 -10.88 -5.38
C GLU A 88 11.86 -11.14 -4.83
N ASN A 89 11.50 -10.54 -3.69
CA ASN A 89 10.15 -10.66 -3.11
C ASN A 89 9.10 -10.08 -4.05
N SER A 90 9.34 -8.88 -4.59
CA SER A 90 8.44 -8.22 -5.54
C SER A 90 8.35 -9.00 -6.86
N LEU A 91 9.47 -9.52 -7.38
CA LEU A 91 9.47 -10.39 -8.56
C LEU A 91 8.59 -11.63 -8.33
N ALA A 92 8.80 -12.35 -7.21
CA ALA A 92 8.00 -13.54 -6.87
C ALA A 92 6.50 -13.22 -6.75
N THR A 93 6.16 -12.07 -6.16
CA THR A 93 4.77 -11.59 -6.05
C THR A 93 4.15 -11.37 -7.44
N LEU A 94 4.84 -10.69 -8.34
CA LEU A 94 4.36 -10.45 -9.71
C LEU A 94 4.20 -11.76 -10.51
N GLU A 95 5.15 -12.68 -10.38
CA GLU A 95 5.08 -13.99 -11.01
C GLU A 95 3.84 -14.77 -10.52
N LEU A 96 3.63 -14.86 -9.21
CA LEU A 96 2.50 -15.59 -8.62
C LEU A 96 1.15 -14.99 -9.01
N ILE A 97 1.01 -13.66 -9.03
CA ILE A 97 -0.20 -13.01 -9.53
C ILE A 97 -0.52 -13.47 -10.95
N ARG A 98 0.49 -13.50 -11.83
CA ARG A 98 0.34 -13.92 -13.22
C ARG A 98 0.10 -15.43 -13.37
N GLU A 99 0.90 -16.26 -12.70
CA GLU A 99 0.82 -17.73 -12.76
C GLU A 99 -0.53 -18.25 -12.31
N HIS A 100 -1.10 -17.68 -11.24
CA HIS A 100 -2.39 -18.06 -10.68
C HIS A 100 -3.57 -17.27 -11.24
N GLY A 101 -3.32 -16.29 -12.13
CA GLY A 101 -4.36 -15.45 -12.71
C GLY A 101 -5.15 -14.66 -11.69
N LEU A 102 -4.50 -14.22 -10.59
CA LEU A 102 -5.15 -13.48 -9.52
C LEU A 102 -5.60 -12.10 -10.04
N PRO A 103 -6.78 -11.60 -9.62
CA PRO A 103 -7.32 -10.32 -10.10
C PRO A 103 -6.64 -9.11 -9.43
N ILE A 104 -5.36 -9.24 -9.06
CA ILE A 104 -4.58 -8.20 -8.39
C ILE A 104 -3.81 -7.37 -9.40
N LYS A 105 -3.81 -6.06 -9.22
CA LYS A 105 -2.93 -5.10 -9.89
C LYS A 105 -1.95 -4.49 -8.90
N VAL A 106 -0.83 -4.02 -9.40
CA VAL A 106 0.31 -3.59 -8.59
C VAL A 106 0.71 -2.16 -8.93
N LEU A 107 0.88 -1.33 -7.91
CA LEU A 107 1.73 -0.16 -7.93
C LEU A 107 3.11 -0.62 -7.44
N LEU A 108 4.07 -0.68 -8.38
CA LEU A 108 5.43 -1.17 -8.11
C LEU A 108 6.30 -0.05 -7.54
N GLY A 109 6.88 -0.26 -6.37
CA GLY A 109 7.89 0.62 -5.80
C GLY A 109 9.28 0.36 -6.37
N MET A 110 10.11 1.37 -6.30
CA MET A 110 11.56 1.33 -6.50
C MET A 110 12.19 1.99 -5.28
N TRP A 111 12.74 1.20 -4.36
CA TRP A 111 13.34 1.71 -3.13
C TRP A 111 14.61 2.51 -3.42
N LEU A 112 14.77 3.64 -2.77
CA LEU A 112 16.00 4.44 -2.86
C LEU A 112 16.69 4.48 -1.50
N ASP A 113 17.94 4.04 -1.48
CA ASP A 113 18.85 4.21 -0.35
C ASP A 113 19.42 5.63 -0.30
N ALA A 114 19.90 6.05 0.88
CA ALA A 114 20.48 7.38 1.08
C ALA A 114 21.59 7.72 0.09
N GLU A 115 21.45 8.83 -0.61
CA GLU A 115 22.52 9.49 -1.37
C GLU A 115 22.98 10.80 -0.72
N PHE A 116 22.39 11.13 0.42
CA PHE A 116 22.75 12.28 1.25
C PHE A 116 22.67 11.88 2.73
N SER A 117 23.63 12.35 3.53
CA SER A 117 23.64 12.12 4.97
C SER A 117 22.92 13.28 5.68
N ASN A 118 21.72 13.03 6.16
CA ASN A 118 20.92 14.01 6.91
C ASN A 118 20.90 13.74 8.42
N HIS A 119 22.02 13.26 8.99
CA HIS A 119 22.12 12.89 10.40
C HIS A 119 21.76 14.03 11.38
N GLU A 120 21.83 15.29 10.95
CA GLU A 120 21.39 16.43 11.78
C GLU A 120 19.84 16.53 11.85
N GLY A 121 19.12 15.98 10.87
CA GLY A 121 17.64 16.01 10.79
C GLY A 121 16.97 14.70 11.20
N CYS A 122 17.68 13.58 11.10
CA CYS A 122 17.16 12.24 11.39
C CYS A 122 17.49 11.79 12.81
N PRO A 123 16.48 11.63 13.71
CA PRO A 123 16.74 11.34 15.14
C PRO A 123 17.45 10.01 15.43
N TRP A 124 17.34 9.05 14.51
CA TRP A 124 17.96 7.71 14.66
C TRP A 124 19.23 7.52 13.86
N LEU A 125 19.63 8.50 13.05
CA LEU A 125 20.91 8.49 12.35
C LEU A 125 21.95 9.25 13.21
N LEU A 126 22.56 8.57 14.17
CA LEU A 126 23.41 9.19 15.18
C LEU A 126 24.74 9.73 14.64
N GLU A 127 25.21 9.19 13.51
CA GLU A 127 26.48 9.56 12.89
C GLU A 127 26.28 9.79 11.39
N PRO A 128 27.09 10.64 10.76
CA PRO A 128 27.04 10.83 9.31
C PRO A 128 27.23 9.51 8.56
N ILE A 129 26.46 9.33 7.48
CA ILE A 129 26.67 8.21 6.56
C ILE A 129 27.99 8.45 5.82
N PRO A 130 28.96 7.50 5.86
CA PRO A 130 30.23 7.64 5.16
C PRO A 130 30.04 7.84 3.64
N GLU A 131 30.86 8.68 3.03
CA GLU A 131 30.78 8.96 1.58
C GLU A 131 30.91 7.69 0.72
N GLU A 132 31.73 6.72 1.14
CA GLU A 132 31.85 5.42 0.47
C GLU A 132 30.52 4.66 0.46
N LYS A 133 29.77 4.71 1.58
CA LYS A 133 28.45 4.09 1.67
C LYS A 133 27.43 4.83 0.80
N LEU A 134 27.45 6.16 0.78
CA LEU A 134 26.59 6.97 -0.10
C LEU A 134 26.85 6.64 -1.57
N ALA A 135 28.13 6.53 -1.96
CA ALA A 135 28.51 6.13 -3.33
C ALA A 135 28.04 4.71 -3.68
N ALA A 136 28.15 3.77 -2.75
CA ALA A 136 27.63 2.40 -2.93
C ALA A 136 26.09 2.39 -3.03
N ASN A 137 25.41 3.22 -2.23
CA ASN A 137 23.96 3.39 -2.30
C ASN A 137 23.54 3.92 -3.67
N THR A 138 24.23 4.92 -4.22
CA THR A 138 23.93 5.45 -5.56
C THR A 138 23.99 4.34 -6.62
N LEU A 139 24.96 3.43 -6.54
CA LEU A 139 25.05 2.29 -7.47
C LEU A 139 23.88 1.31 -7.27
N ARG A 140 23.46 1.07 -6.02
CA ARG A 140 22.29 0.24 -5.73
C ARG A 140 21.01 0.89 -6.24
N ASN A 141 20.85 2.20 -6.09
CA ASN A 141 19.70 2.94 -6.58
C ASN A 141 19.60 2.85 -8.11
N VAL A 142 20.72 2.99 -8.83
CA VAL A 142 20.74 2.81 -10.29
C VAL A 142 20.29 1.40 -10.67
N ALA A 143 20.81 0.38 -9.98
CA ALA A 143 20.43 -1.02 -10.24
C ALA A 143 18.96 -1.30 -9.86
N GLU A 144 18.44 -0.66 -8.81
CA GLU A 144 17.03 -0.72 -8.42
C GLU A 144 16.13 -0.15 -9.50
N ILE A 145 16.45 1.04 -10.02
CA ILE A 145 15.73 1.68 -11.12
C ILE A 145 15.71 0.79 -12.38
N GLU A 146 16.86 0.20 -12.74
CA GLU A 146 16.96 -0.70 -13.90
C GLU A 146 16.09 -1.96 -13.72
N ARG A 147 16.10 -2.59 -12.54
CA ARG A 147 15.25 -3.74 -12.23
C ARG A 147 13.77 -3.36 -12.25
N GLY A 148 13.39 -2.23 -11.66
CA GLY A 148 12.01 -1.76 -11.64
C GLY A 148 11.47 -1.48 -13.04
N ILE A 149 12.27 -0.91 -13.93
CA ILE A 149 11.94 -0.73 -15.35
C ILE A 149 11.73 -2.10 -16.04
N ASP A 150 12.62 -3.08 -15.80
CA ASP A 150 12.48 -4.44 -16.34
C ASP A 150 11.19 -5.08 -15.86
N LEU A 151 10.91 -5.05 -14.54
CA LEU A 151 9.69 -5.62 -13.97
C LEU A 151 8.42 -4.93 -14.50
N ALA A 152 8.38 -3.60 -14.54
CA ALA A 152 7.24 -2.85 -15.05
C ALA A 152 6.96 -3.18 -16.53
N THR A 153 8.02 -3.38 -17.32
CA THR A 153 7.91 -3.77 -18.74
C THR A 153 7.42 -5.20 -18.90
N ARG A 154 8.06 -6.16 -18.20
CA ARG A 154 7.74 -7.58 -18.28
C ARG A 154 6.37 -7.92 -17.76
N PHE A 155 5.92 -7.23 -16.73
CA PHE A 155 4.64 -7.44 -16.05
C PHE A 155 3.64 -6.31 -16.31
N SER A 156 3.65 -5.71 -17.50
CA SER A 156 2.76 -4.59 -17.88
C SER A 156 1.27 -4.93 -17.83
N ASP A 157 0.90 -6.20 -17.80
CA ASP A 157 -0.44 -6.69 -17.57
C ASP A 157 -0.85 -6.70 -16.07
N VAL A 158 0.12 -6.66 -15.15
CA VAL A 158 -0.06 -6.67 -13.69
C VAL A 158 0.29 -5.31 -13.09
N VAL A 159 1.45 -4.74 -13.45
CA VAL A 159 1.93 -3.44 -12.97
C VAL A 159 1.21 -2.32 -13.70
N ILE A 160 0.41 -1.53 -12.96
CA ILE A 160 -0.41 -0.44 -13.54
C ILE A 160 0.13 0.96 -13.22
N ALA A 161 1.06 1.08 -12.30
CA ALA A 161 1.76 2.32 -11.97
C ALA A 161 3.09 2.01 -11.28
N VAL A 162 4.00 2.99 -11.25
CA VAL A 162 5.31 2.88 -10.60
C VAL A 162 5.54 4.07 -9.66
N SER A 163 6.12 3.79 -8.47
CA SER A 163 6.57 4.81 -7.52
C SER A 163 8.10 4.79 -7.41
N VAL A 164 8.74 5.91 -7.67
CA VAL A 164 10.20 6.07 -7.59
C VAL A 164 10.59 6.65 -6.24
N GLY A 165 11.04 5.81 -5.33
CA GLY A 165 11.33 6.17 -3.94
C GLY A 165 10.10 6.11 -3.02
N ASN A 166 10.40 6.01 -1.74
CA ASN A 166 9.46 6.04 -0.63
C ASN A 166 10.02 6.90 0.49
N GLU A 167 9.37 8.04 0.81
CA GLU A 167 9.82 8.98 1.85
C GLU A 167 11.32 9.34 1.79
N ALA A 168 11.86 9.39 0.59
CA ALA A 168 13.27 9.68 0.34
C ALA A 168 13.59 11.17 0.36
N LEU A 169 12.60 12.05 0.64
CA LEU A 169 12.75 13.50 0.55
C LEU A 169 12.50 14.21 1.88
N VAL A 170 11.98 13.51 2.88
CA VAL A 170 11.77 14.03 4.24
C VAL A 170 13.05 13.96 5.05
N ASP A 171 13.29 14.99 5.87
CA ASP A 171 14.54 15.15 6.61
C ASP A 171 14.65 14.28 7.88
N TRP A 172 13.57 13.64 8.30
CA TRP A 172 13.58 12.71 9.43
C TRP A 172 13.89 11.26 9.08
N ASN A 173 14.01 10.90 7.78
CA ASN A 173 14.36 9.54 7.36
C ASN A 173 15.87 9.36 7.14
N ASP A 174 16.35 8.13 7.31
CA ASP A 174 17.76 7.74 7.21
C ASP A 174 18.21 7.40 5.77
N HIS A 175 17.31 7.51 4.80
CA HIS A 175 17.55 7.20 3.38
C HIS A 175 17.23 8.37 2.45
N MET A 176 17.60 9.57 2.87
CA MET A 176 17.36 10.80 2.08
C MET A 176 18.14 10.82 0.77
N VAL A 177 17.46 11.22 -0.31
CA VAL A 177 18.04 11.40 -1.64
C VAL A 177 17.81 12.85 -2.08
N PRO A 178 18.81 13.56 -2.64
CA PRO A 178 18.62 14.89 -3.19
C PRO A 178 17.52 14.92 -4.25
N VAL A 179 16.65 15.94 -4.21
CA VAL A 179 15.46 16.00 -5.09
C VAL A 179 15.81 16.02 -6.58
N ASP A 180 16.92 16.62 -6.97
CA ASP A 180 17.40 16.62 -8.35
C ASP A 180 17.80 15.21 -8.83
N LYS A 181 18.30 14.37 -7.93
CA LYS A 181 18.56 12.95 -8.20
C LYS A 181 17.27 12.17 -8.38
N VAL A 182 16.29 12.36 -7.48
CA VAL A 182 14.95 11.73 -7.63
C VAL A 182 14.31 12.14 -8.95
N ILE A 183 14.38 13.41 -9.32
CA ILE A 183 13.90 13.90 -10.64
C ILE A 183 14.61 13.18 -11.79
N SER A 184 15.92 12.96 -11.68
CA SER A 184 16.68 12.25 -12.71
C SER A 184 16.20 10.80 -12.86
N TYR A 185 16.00 10.10 -11.75
CA TYR A 185 15.45 8.72 -11.76
C TYR A 185 14.03 8.68 -12.31
N VAL A 186 13.16 9.59 -11.91
CA VAL A 186 11.79 9.72 -12.46
C VAL A 186 11.81 9.88 -13.99
N ARG A 187 12.66 10.77 -14.51
CA ARG A 187 12.80 10.98 -15.95
C ARG A 187 13.28 9.73 -16.69
N GLN A 188 14.25 9.00 -16.11
CA GLN A 188 14.74 7.73 -16.66
C GLN A 188 13.62 6.70 -16.72
N VAL A 189 12.86 6.52 -15.65
CA VAL A 189 11.73 5.60 -15.60
C VAL A 189 10.67 5.98 -16.62
N LYS A 190 10.22 7.24 -16.64
CA LYS A 190 9.21 7.74 -17.60
C LYS A 190 9.63 7.61 -19.07
N ALA A 191 10.92 7.68 -19.37
CA ALA A 191 11.41 7.47 -20.73
C ALA A 191 11.41 5.98 -21.15
N SER A 192 11.24 5.06 -20.21
CA SER A 192 11.44 3.62 -20.41
C SER A 192 10.16 2.78 -20.31
N ILE A 193 9.09 3.32 -19.70
CA ILE A 193 7.83 2.58 -19.47
C ILE A 193 6.61 3.41 -19.87
N GLU A 194 5.47 2.75 -20.09
CA GLU A 194 4.19 3.39 -20.45
C GLU A 194 3.30 3.66 -19.23
N GLN A 195 3.57 3.01 -18.09
CA GLN A 195 2.76 3.16 -16.88
C GLN A 195 2.96 4.55 -16.27
N PRO A 196 1.92 5.12 -15.63
CA PRO A 196 2.05 6.37 -14.90
C PRO A 196 3.06 6.26 -13.76
N VAL A 197 3.84 7.31 -13.56
CA VAL A 197 4.94 7.38 -12.59
C VAL A 197 4.65 8.43 -11.53
N THR A 198 4.87 8.03 -10.29
CA THR A 198 4.76 8.88 -9.09
C THR A 198 6.01 8.77 -8.21
N VAL A 199 6.01 9.54 -7.15
CA VAL A 199 6.89 9.41 -5.97
C VAL A 199 5.99 9.39 -4.74
N ALA A 200 6.32 8.56 -3.76
CA ALA A 200 5.60 8.45 -2.51
C ALA A 200 6.35 9.21 -1.41
N ASP A 201 5.71 10.23 -0.85
CA ASP A 201 6.32 11.01 0.22
C ASP A 201 5.27 11.68 1.13
N ASN A 202 5.72 12.22 2.25
CA ASN A 202 4.86 12.83 3.25
C ASN A 202 4.21 14.13 2.73
N TYR A 203 2.96 14.38 3.13
CA TYR A 203 2.20 15.58 2.75
C TYR A 203 2.93 16.89 3.04
N VAL A 204 3.72 16.95 4.13
CA VAL A 204 4.49 18.14 4.52
C VAL A 204 5.51 18.50 3.45
N TRP A 205 6.24 17.50 2.95
CA TRP A 205 7.22 17.71 1.90
C TRP A 205 6.55 18.18 0.61
N TRP A 206 5.47 17.53 0.19
CA TRP A 206 4.70 17.93 -1.00
C TRP A 206 4.20 19.35 -0.92
N ALA A 207 3.62 19.75 0.21
CA ALA A 207 3.05 21.07 0.39
C ALA A 207 4.11 22.20 0.43
N ARG A 208 5.32 21.89 0.89
CA ARG A 208 6.38 22.90 1.07
C ARG A 208 7.37 22.96 -0.07
N SER A 209 7.75 21.83 -0.65
CA SER A 209 8.90 21.71 -1.54
C SER A 209 8.62 20.96 -2.84
N GLY A 210 7.43 20.38 -3.00
CA GLY A 210 7.13 19.41 -4.05
C GLY A 210 7.00 19.96 -5.47
N ALA A 211 6.97 21.28 -5.70
CA ALA A 211 6.58 21.86 -6.99
C ALA A 211 7.44 21.39 -8.17
N ALA A 212 8.76 21.37 -8.02
CA ALA A 212 9.67 20.96 -9.10
C ALA A 212 9.50 19.48 -9.47
N LEU A 213 9.43 18.60 -8.47
CA LEU A 213 9.22 17.17 -8.69
C LEU A 213 7.81 16.88 -9.22
N ALA A 214 6.79 17.54 -8.69
CA ALA A 214 5.41 17.38 -9.14
C ALA A 214 5.23 17.66 -10.64
N ALA A 215 6.02 18.58 -11.21
CA ALA A 215 5.98 18.88 -12.65
C ALA A 215 6.38 17.67 -13.52
N GLU A 216 7.21 16.79 -13.01
CA GLU A 216 7.71 15.60 -13.71
C GLU A 216 6.78 14.37 -13.57
N LEU A 217 5.87 14.38 -12.60
CA LEU A 217 5.04 13.22 -12.25
C LEU A 217 3.69 13.21 -12.95
N ASP A 218 3.09 12.05 -13.09
CA ASP A 218 1.74 11.88 -13.59
C ASP A 218 0.68 12.10 -12.50
N PHE A 219 1.01 11.72 -11.27
CA PHE A 219 0.20 11.99 -10.06
C PHE A 219 1.11 12.07 -8.83
N LEU A 220 0.57 12.56 -7.70
CA LEU A 220 1.30 12.63 -6.43
C LEU A 220 0.95 11.43 -5.56
N GLY A 221 1.94 10.81 -4.94
CA GLY A 221 1.79 9.81 -3.91
C GLY A 221 1.95 10.44 -2.53
N VAL A 222 0.87 10.55 -1.76
CA VAL A 222 0.85 11.30 -0.50
C VAL A 222 0.70 10.36 0.69
N HIS A 223 1.53 10.56 1.72
CA HIS A 223 1.40 9.87 3.00
C HIS A 223 0.78 10.79 4.05
N THR A 224 -0.08 10.22 4.92
CA THR A 224 -0.72 10.91 6.03
C THR A 224 -1.00 9.97 7.19
N TYR A 225 -0.46 10.29 8.37
CA TYR A 225 -0.47 9.44 9.55
C TYR A 225 -0.94 10.21 10.79
N PRO A 226 -2.27 10.35 11.01
CA PRO A 226 -2.77 11.12 12.15
C PRO A 226 -2.31 10.56 13.51
N LEU A 227 -2.13 9.25 13.64
CA LEU A 227 -1.70 8.64 14.90
C LEU A 227 -0.27 9.09 15.28
N TRP A 228 0.67 9.16 14.33
CA TRP A 228 2.01 9.70 14.56
C TRP A 228 2.00 11.15 15.05
N GLU A 229 0.97 11.92 14.66
CA GLU A 229 0.76 13.31 15.07
C GLU A 229 -0.11 13.42 16.33
N HIS A 230 -0.19 12.33 17.12
CA HIS A 230 -0.95 12.26 18.37
C HIS A 230 -2.43 12.68 18.25
N LYS A 231 -3.04 12.43 17.09
CA LYS A 231 -4.49 12.68 16.92
C LYS A 231 -5.31 11.54 17.52
N THR A 232 -6.45 11.89 18.07
CA THR A 232 -7.46 10.90 18.45
C THR A 232 -8.13 10.33 17.20
N VAL A 233 -8.78 9.18 17.32
CA VAL A 233 -9.48 8.59 16.17
C VAL A 233 -10.61 9.47 15.65
N GLU A 234 -11.24 10.28 16.53
CA GLU A 234 -12.24 11.28 16.19
C GLU A 234 -11.69 12.38 15.28
N GLU A 235 -10.43 12.73 15.43
CA GLU A 235 -9.73 13.75 14.65
C GLU A 235 -9.11 13.17 13.38
N GLY A 236 -8.87 11.84 13.33
CA GLY A 236 -8.05 11.16 12.34
C GLY A 236 -8.43 11.46 10.90
N LEU A 237 -9.71 11.31 10.54
CA LEU A 237 -10.16 11.63 9.19
C LEU A 237 -9.98 13.12 8.88
N ALA A 238 -10.45 14.01 9.74
CA ALA A 238 -10.38 15.46 9.52
C ALA A 238 -8.92 15.93 9.32
N TYR A 239 -7.99 15.38 10.11
CA TYR A 239 -6.57 15.65 9.99
C TYR A 239 -6.01 15.20 8.63
N SER A 240 -6.28 13.96 8.22
CA SER A 240 -5.85 13.46 6.91
C SER A 240 -6.39 14.31 5.76
N LEU A 241 -7.64 14.75 5.85
CA LEU A 241 -8.26 15.61 4.82
C LEU A 241 -7.63 17.00 4.75
N GLU A 242 -7.26 17.60 5.89
CA GLU A 242 -6.56 18.87 5.90
C GLU A 242 -5.16 18.74 5.29
N ASN A 243 -4.44 17.63 5.54
CA ASN A 243 -3.15 17.35 4.91
C ASN A 243 -3.28 17.27 3.37
N ILE A 244 -4.25 16.51 2.88
CA ILE A 244 -4.54 16.42 1.44
C ILE A 244 -4.91 17.78 0.85
N LYS A 245 -5.67 18.58 1.57
CA LYS A 245 -6.04 19.94 1.15
C LYS A 245 -4.81 20.85 1.05
N GLN A 246 -3.86 20.77 1.99
CA GLN A 246 -2.61 21.52 1.92
C GLN A 246 -1.83 21.19 0.65
N VAL A 247 -1.71 19.90 0.31
CA VAL A 247 -1.06 19.47 -0.94
C VAL A 247 -1.81 20.00 -2.17
N ARG A 248 -3.14 19.90 -2.21
CA ARG A 248 -3.95 20.39 -3.34
C ARG A 248 -3.87 21.92 -3.52
N VAL A 249 -3.72 22.67 -2.42
CA VAL A 249 -3.53 24.13 -2.47
C VAL A 249 -2.14 24.49 -2.99
N ALA A 250 -1.11 23.78 -2.57
CA ALA A 250 0.27 24.01 -3.01
C ALA A 250 0.51 23.56 -4.46
N LEU A 251 -0.14 22.49 -4.91
CA LEU A 251 0.05 21.84 -6.21
C LEU A 251 -1.29 21.70 -6.95
N PRO A 252 -1.91 22.81 -7.34
CA PRO A 252 -3.26 22.80 -7.91
C PRO A 252 -3.32 22.06 -9.26
N GLY A 253 -4.39 21.29 -9.44
CA GLY A 253 -4.66 20.55 -10.69
C GLY A 253 -3.84 19.28 -10.87
N LYS A 254 -2.89 18.96 -9.99
CA LYS A 254 -2.16 17.70 -10.06
C LYS A 254 -3.02 16.59 -9.44
N PRO A 255 -3.28 15.48 -10.16
CA PRO A 255 -3.92 14.30 -9.58
C PRO A 255 -3.11 13.76 -8.40
N LEU A 256 -3.77 13.13 -7.43
CA LEU A 256 -3.11 12.49 -6.30
C LEU A 256 -3.82 11.20 -5.87
N ALA A 257 -3.04 10.29 -5.28
CA ALA A 257 -3.50 9.17 -4.49
C ALA A 257 -2.86 9.24 -3.09
N ILE A 258 -3.54 8.73 -2.10
CA ILE A 258 -2.95 8.52 -0.78
C ILE A 258 -2.26 7.16 -0.86
N LEU A 259 -0.93 7.15 -0.87
CA LEU A 259 -0.15 5.91 -1.01
C LEU A 259 0.15 5.27 0.34
N GLU A 260 0.00 6.02 1.43
CA GLU A 260 -0.04 5.47 2.78
C GLU A 260 -0.96 6.28 3.67
N ALA A 261 -1.85 5.57 4.33
CA ALA A 261 -2.61 6.02 5.48
C ALA A 261 -2.99 4.79 6.31
N GLY A 262 -2.91 4.88 7.63
CA GLY A 262 -3.19 3.75 8.48
C GLY A 262 -3.47 4.16 9.91
N TRP A 263 -3.72 3.13 10.74
CA TRP A 263 -3.88 3.25 12.17
C TRP A 263 -3.32 2.01 12.85
N ALA A 264 -2.28 2.16 13.67
CA ALA A 264 -1.67 1.03 14.37
C ALA A 264 -2.60 0.48 15.45
N THR A 265 -2.48 -0.82 15.70
CA THR A 265 -3.32 -1.53 16.70
C THR A 265 -2.65 -1.72 18.05
N ALA A 266 -1.34 -1.43 18.13
CA ALA A 266 -0.59 -1.30 19.37
C ALA A 266 0.53 -0.26 19.17
N GLY A 267 1.04 0.32 20.25
CA GLY A 267 2.13 1.27 20.18
C GLY A 267 2.49 1.82 21.55
N SER A 268 3.72 1.62 22.00
CA SER A 268 4.20 2.22 23.26
C SER A 268 4.07 3.74 23.23
N GLY A 269 3.38 4.32 24.19
CA GLY A 269 3.08 5.76 24.25
C GLY A 269 1.83 6.20 23.47
N PHE A 270 1.12 5.27 22.82
CA PHE A 270 -0.12 5.49 22.09
C PHE A 270 -1.25 4.58 22.57
N ASP A 271 -1.14 3.99 23.76
CA ASP A 271 -1.94 2.88 24.28
C ASP A 271 -3.45 3.12 24.22
N GLU A 272 -3.92 4.35 24.43
CA GLU A 272 -5.35 4.71 24.36
C GLU A 272 -5.86 4.81 22.91
N GLN A 273 -4.98 5.15 21.96
CA GLN A 273 -5.36 5.38 20.57
C GLN A 273 -5.01 4.19 19.68
N ALA A 274 -3.85 3.54 19.91
CA ALA A 274 -3.39 2.41 19.12
C ALA A 274 -4.11 1.11 19.54
N ASN A 275 -5.24 0.82 18.89
CA ASN A 275 -6.04 -0.38 19.12
C ASN A 275 -6.86 -0.75 17.89
N GLU A 276 -7.33 -1.99 17.81
CA GLU A 276 -8.08 -2.50 16.67
C GLU A 276 -9.44 -1.81 16.44
N ALA A 277 -10.11 -1.36 17.49
CA ALA A 277 -11.38 -0.67 17.35
C ALA A 277 -11.21 0.69 16.63
N ASN A 278 -10.17 1.42 17.00
CA ASN A 278 -9.80 2.68 16.37
C ASN A 278 -9.28 2.46 14.94
N GLN A 279 -8.49 1.41 14.69
CA GLN A 279 -8.09 1.03 13.33
C GLN A 279 -9.32 0.78 12.45
N LYS A 280 -10.26 -0.04 12.91
CA LYS A 280 -11.52 -0.33 12.21
C LYS A 280 -12.29 0.95 11.88
N ARG A 281 -12.41 1.86 12.84
CA ARG A 281 -13.12 3.13 12.67
C ARG A 281 -12.43 3.99 11.62
N HIS A 282 -11.11 4.20 11.75
CA HIS A 282 -10.33 5.00 10.82
C HIS A 282 -10.37 4.42 9.39
N PHE A 283 -10.19 3.12 9.26
CA PHE A 283 -10.28 2.41 7.99
C PHE A 283 -11.63 2.63 7.31
N ARG A 284 -12.74 2.47 8.05
CA ARG A 284 -14.08 2.67 7.52
C ARG A 284 -14.31 4.13 7.07
N GLU A 285 -14.03 5.09 7.95
CA GLU A 285 -14.26 6.52 7.68
C GLU A 285 -13.44 7.00 6.48
N LEU A 286 -12.18 6.60 6.39
CA LEU A 286 -11.30 6.97 5.28
C LEU A 286 -11.71 6.27 3.98
N SER A 287 -12.14 5.00 4.03
CA SER A 287 -12.65 4.27 2.85
C SER A 287 -13.93 4.88 2.29
N GLU A 288 -14.86 5.27 3.16
CA GLU A 288 -16.11 5.93 2.75
C GLU A 288 -15.82 7.27 2.08
N TRP A 289 -14.95 8.08 2.68
CA TRP A 289 -14.53 9.34 2.10
C TRP A 289 -13.82 9.15 0.75
N ALA A 290 -12.90 8.20 0.67
CA ALA A 290 -12.11 7.90 -0.53
C ALA A 290 -13.02 7.61 -1.74
N ARG A 291 -14.00 6.72 -1.56
CA ARG A 291 -15.00 6.39 -2.60
C ARG A 291 -15.85 7.59 -2.99
N ALA A 292 -16.33 8.37 -2.02
CA ALA A 292 -17.16 9.54 -2.27
C ALA A 292 -16.41 10.67 -2.98
N ASN A 293 -15.07 10.70 -2.89
CA ASN A 293 -14.22 11.75 -3.44
C ASN A 293 -13.32 11.27 -4.60
N ASN A 294 -13.56 10.06 -5.12
CA ASN A 294 -12.78 9.47 -6.21
C ASN A 294 -11.26 9.54 -5.95
N THR A 295 -10.84 9.20 -4.73
CA THR A 295 -9.45 9.25 -4.31
C THR A 295 -9.01 7.85 -3.87
N THR A 296 -8.02 7.28 -4.53
CA THR A 296 -7.46 5.98 -4.14
C THR A 296 -6.63 6.11 -2.87
N VAL A 297 -6.83 5.19 -1.92
CA VAL A 297 -6.08 5.08 -0.67
C VAL A 297 -5.50 3.68 -0.56
N PHE A 298 -4.17 3.60 -0.44
CA PHE A 298 -3.49 2.39 -0.02
C PHE A 298 -3.39 2.40 1.50
N PHE A 299 -4.08 1.46 2.13
CA PHE A 299 -3.99 1.33 3.58
C PHE A 299 -2.63 0.74 3.96
N PHE A 300 -2.00 1.37 4.92
CA PHE A 300 -0.77 0.90 5.51
C PHE A 300 -1.10 0.15 6.80
N GLU A 301 -0.95 -1.18 6.82
CA GLU A 301 -0.52 -2.08 5.75
C GLU A 301 -1.30 -3.40 5.79
N ALA A 302 -1.02 -4.34 4.89
CA ALA A 302 -1.76 -5.61 4.84
C ALA A 302 -1.57 -6.43 6.12
N PHE A 303 -0.35 -6.74 6.49
CA PHE A 303 0.00 -7.62 7.60
C PHE A 303 0.91 -6.91 8.59
N ASP A 304 0.80 -7.25 9.88
CA ASP A 304 1.80 -6.87 10.87
C ASP A 304 3.18 -7.41 10.48
N GLU A 305 4.21 -6.56 10.62
CA GLU A 305 5.57 -6.89 10.21
C GLU A 305 6.56 -6.86 11.40
N PRO A 306 6.85 -8.03 12.02
CA PRO A 306 7.70 -8.12 13.22
C PRO A 306 9.12 -7.59 13.07
N TRP A 307 9.64 -7.49 11.83
CA TRP A 307 11.00 -7.01 11.55
C TRP A 307 11.15 -5.48 11.69
N LYS A 308 10.06 -4.73 11.67
CA LYS A 308 10.06 -3.26 11.76
C LYS A 308 10.34 -2.77 13.19
N GLY A 309 10.76 -1.51 13.31
CA GLY A 309 10.96 -0.82 14.57
C GLY A 309 12.08 -1.40 15.45
N ASP A 310 12.03 -1.13 16.75
CA ASP A 310 13.03 -1.64 17.72
C ASP A 310 12.83 -3.16 17.93
N PRO A 311 13.85 -4.00 17.66
CA PRO A 311 13.76 -5.44 17.85
C PRO A 311 13.56 -5.85 19.32
N ASN A 312 13.89 -4.96 20.27
CA ASN A 312 13.75 -5.22 21.70
C ASN A 312 12.39 -4.75 22.26
N ASN A 313 11.61 -4.02 21.48
CA ASN A 313 10.29 -3.53 21.87
C ASN A 313 9.19 -4.28 21.08
N PRO A 314 8.51 -5.27 21.69
CA PRO A 314 7.41 -5.98 21.03
C PRO A 314 6.19 -5.09 20.78
N LEU A 315 6.08 -3.95 21.49
CA LEU A 315 5.02 -2.96 21.32
C LEU A 315 5.50 -1.73 20.54
N ASP A 316 6.55 -1.87 19.75
CA ASP A 316 6.91 -0.81 18.80
C ASP A 316 5.81 -0.66 17.77
N MET A 317 5.30 0.54 17.61
CA MET A 317 4.14 0.83 16.76
C MET A 317 4.36 0.42 15.30
N GLU A 318 5.61 0.45 14.82
CA GLU A 318 5.97 0.04 13.46
C GLU A 318 5.62 -1.42 13.14
N LYS A 319 5.45 -2.27 14.15
CA LYS A 319 5.12 -3.69 13.99
C LYS A 319 3.62 -3.96 13.85
N HIS A 320 2.75 -2.98 14.08
CA HIS A 320 1.33 -3.20 14.36
C HIS A 320 0.37 -2.41 13.45
N TRP A 321 0.79 -2.06 12.25
CA TRP A 321 -0.03 -1.33 11.28
C TRP A 321 -0.94 -2.24 10.45
N GLY A 322 -0.67 -3.55 10.40
CA GLY A 322 -1.38 -4.51 9.57
C GLY A 322 -2.90 -4.51 9.80
N LEU A 323 -3.65 -4.73 8.74
CA LEU A 323 -5.08 -5.08 8.80
C LEU A 323 -5.27 -6.53 9.24
N PHE A 324 -4.25 -7.34 9.03
CA PHE A 324 -4.11 -8.71 9.54
C PHE A 324 -2.93 -8.79 10.51
N ASN A 325 -2.99 -9.72 11.44
CA ASN A 325 -1.88 -10.05 12.33
C ASN A 325 -0.71 -10.71 11.57
N ALA A 326 0.45 -10.80 12.21
CA ALA A 326 1.63 -11.47 11.63
C ALA A 326 1.38 -12.94 11.28
N ASP A 327 0.47 -13.62 11.98
CA ASP A 327 0.02 -14.99 11.70
C ASP A 327 -1.10 -15.08 10.63
N ARG A 328 -1.41 -13.97 9.96
CA ARG A 328 -2.43 -13.82 8.92
C ARG A 328 -3.88 -13.89 9.41
N SER A 329 -4.10 -14.02 10.71
CA SER A 329 -5.47 -13.91 11.25
C SER A 329 -6.01 -12.48 11.08
N PRO A 330 -7.30 -12.32 10.70
CA PRO A 330 -7.88 -11.00 10.45
C PRO A 330 -8.10 -10.25 11.77
N LYS A 331 -7.81 -8.93 11.78
CA LYS A 331 -8.14 -8.04 12.88
C LYS A 331 -9.62 -7.60 12.82
N GLN A 332 -10.05 -6.83 13.82
CA GLN A 332 -11.45 -6.37 13.94
C GLN A 332 -11.96 -5.56 12.74
N VAL A 333 -11.08 -5.04 11.92
CA VAL A 333 -11.44 -4.29 10.70
C VAL A 333 -12.36 -5.10 9.78
N PHE A 334 -12.23 -6.44 9.74
CA PHE A 334 -13.04 -7.35 8.94
C PHE A 334 -14.23 -7.96 9.67
N GLN A 335 -14.41 -7.68 10.96
CA GLN A 335 -15.57 -8.16 11.72
C GLN A 335 -16.79 -7.31 11.40
N GLU A 336 -17.95 -7.93 11.20
CA GLU A 336 -19.20 -7.20 11.07
C GLU A 336 -19.47 -6.37 12.33
N SER A 337 -19.96 -5.15 12.15
CA SER A 337 -20.38 -4.32 13.28
C SER A 337 -21.59 -4.98 13.93
N THR A 338 -21.42 -5.48 15.16
CA THR A 338 -22.52 -5.97 16.01
C THR A 338 -23.35 -4.81 16.57
N GLU A 339 -23.56 -3.76 15.79
CA GLU A 339 -24.57 -2.78 16.17
C GLU A 339 -25.93 -3.45 16.10
N THR A 340 -26.38 -3.96 17.23
CA THR A 340 -27.76 -4.33 17.46
C THR A 340 -28.63 -3.16 17.02
N LYS A 341 -29.34 -3.32 15.90
CA LYS A 341 -30.49 -2.47 15.61
C LYS A 341 -31.41 -2.59 16.83
N THR A 342 -31.30 -1.62 17.73
CA THR A 342 -32.29 -1.47 18.79
C THR A 342 -33.65 -1.19 18.12
N PRO A 343 -34.69 -1.97 18.46
CA PRO A 343 -36.00 -1.94 17.81
C PRO A 343 -36.71 -0.58 17.93
#